data_cc6ff73f5319f66f60bd7ba002e0666a
#
_entry.id   cc6ff73f5319f66f60bd7ba002e0666a
#
_cell.length_a   1.000
_cell.length_b   1.000
_cell.length_c   1.000
_cell.angle_alpha   90.00
_cell.angle_beta   90.00
_cell.angle_gamma   90.00
#
_symmetry.space_group_name_H-M   'P 1'
#
loop_
_entity.id
_entity.type
_entity.pdbx_description
1 polymer ?
#
loop_
_entity_poly.entity_id
_entity_poly.type
_entity_poly.pdbx_seq_one_letter_code
_entity_poly.pdbx_strand_id
1 'polypeptide(L)'
;MKLDVIKLDGEAAGTVDLGDEIFGLEPRADILHRVVRWQRNKAMAGTHKVKTRSETSYSTKKIYRQKGTGGARHGDRNAPIFRKGGIYKGPTPRSHAHDLTKKFRKLGLKHALSAKAQAGNLVVLEDAALADGKTKSLAQAVKKLGWKRVLVIDGAEVNANFAQAAANIDGLDVLPSIGANVYDILRRDTLVITKAGVEALEARLK
;
A
#
# COMPACT_ATOMS: atom_id res chain seq x y z
N MET A 1 -24.59 10.58 -5.97
CA MET A 1 -24.21 9.80 -7.18
C MET A 1 -24.88 8.44 -7.12
N LYS A 2 -25.56 7.99 -8.22
CA LYS A 2 -26.23 6.67 -8.26
C LYS A 2 -25.37 5.67 -9.01
N LEU A 3 -25.18 4.48 -8.45
CA LEU A 3 -24.52 3.37 -9.10
C LEU A 3 -25.37 2.11 -9.05
N ASP A 4 -25.26 1.30 -10.11
CA ASP A 4 -25.91 0.01 -10.18
C ASP A 4 -25.20 -1.00 -9.28
N VAL A 5 -25.99 -1.82 -8.61
CA VAL A 5 -25.51 -2.91 -7.76
C VAL A 5 -25.58 -4.19 -8.56
N ILE A 6 -24.50 -4.94 -8.56
CA ILE A 6 -24.42 -6.24 -9.23
C ILE A 6 -24.23 -7.37 -8.21
N LYS A 7 -24.65 -8.59 -8.60
CA LYS A 7 -24.33 -9.83 -7.91
C LYS A 7 -23.01 -10.43 -8.44
N LEU A 8 -22.46 -11.39 -7.74
CA LEU A 8 -21.28 -12.16 -8.21
C LEU A 8 -21.53 -12.88 -9.55
N ASP A 9 -22.77 -13.16 -9.87
CA ASP A 9 -23.19 -13.77 -11.15
C ASP A 9 -23.28 -12.76 -12.30
N GLY A 10 -23.12 -11.47 -12.01
CA GLY A 10 -23.23 -10.37 -12.97
C GLY A 10 -24.65 -9.89 -13.20
N GLU A 11 -25.64 -10.36 -12.45
CA GLU A 11 -27.01 -9.88 -12.51
C GLU A 11 -27.15 -8.55 -11.76
N ALA A 12 -28.03 -7.66 -12.26
CA ALA A 12 -28.36 -6.41 -11.58
C ALA A 12 -29.19 -6.69 -10.30
N ALA A 13 -28.83 -6.08 -9.19
CA ALA A 13 -29.47 -6.24 -7.88
C ALA A 13 -30.08 -4.91 -7.36
N GLY A 14 -30.22 -3.90 -8.22
CA GLY A 14 -30.77 -2.59 -7.85
C GLY A 14 -29.77 -1.46 -7.97
N THR A 15 -30.05 -0.35 -7.30
CA THR A 15 -29.19 0.85 -7.30
C THR A 15 -28.91 1.30 -5.87
N VAL A 16 -27.77 1.92 -5.65
CA VAL A 16 -27.37 2.54 -4.37
C VAL A 16 -27.01 3.99 -4.60
N ASP A 17 -27.47 4.86 -3.72
CA ASP A 17 -27.08 6.27 -3.68
C ASP A 17 -25.81 6.44 -2.84
N LEU A 18 -24.74 6.92 -3.48
CA LEU A 18 -23.47 7.22 -2.84
C LEU A 18 -23.38 8.70 -2.47
N GLY A 19 -22.93 9.01 -1.27
CA GLY A 19 -22.77 10.38 -0.78
C GLY A 19 -21.69 11.17 -1.54
N ASP A 20 -22.07 12.29 -2.14
CA ASP A 20 -21.14 13.12 -2.94
C ASP A 20 -19.98 13.70 -2.10
N GLU A 21 -20.15 13.86 -0.78
CA GLU A 21 -19.11 14.28 0.14
C GLU A 21 -17.92 13.29 0.26
N ILE A 22 -18.12 12.03 -0.16
CA ILE A 22 -17.15 10.96 -0.06
C ILE A 22 -16.70 10.47 -1.43
N PHE A 23 -17.62 10.37 -2.39
CA PHE A 23 -17.37 9.79 -3.71
C PHE A 23 -17.39 10.81 -4.85
N GLY A 24 -17.83 12.06 -4.59
CA GLY A 24 -17.97 13.12 -5.59
C GLY A 24 -16.86 14.17 -5.58
N LEU A 25 -15.83 14.04 -4.74
CA LEU A 25 -14.78 15.03 -4.63
C LEU A 25 -13.85 15.02 -5.86
N GLU A 26 -13.37 16.18 -6.27
CA GLU A 26 -12.30 16.28 -7.28
C GLU A 26 -11.00 15.66 -6.75
N PRO A 27 -10.42 14.64 -7.42
CA PRO A 27 -9.24 13.98 -6.94
C PRO A 27 -8.01 14.87 -6.92
N ARG A 28 -7.35 14.98 -5.76
CA ARG A 28 -6.11 15.75 -5.59
C ARG A 28 -4.91 14.83 -5.48
N ALA A 29 -4.06 14.84 -6.51
CA ALA A 29 -2.86 14.00 -6.61
C ALA A 29 -1.84 14.28 -5.49
N ASP A 30 -1.70 15.53 -5.03
CA ASP A 30 -0.79 15.91 -3.95
C ASP A 30 -1.19 15.27 -2.61
N ILE A 31 -2.49 15.22 -2.30
CA ILE A 31 -3.02 14.57 -1.09
C ILE A 31 -2.79 13.07 -1.16
N LEU A 32 -3.15 12.44 -2.28
CA LEU A 32 -2.97 11.02 -2.51
C LEU A 32 -1.49 10.61 -2.39
N HIS A 33 -0.59 11.36 -3.04
CA HIS A 33 0.84 11.12 -2.96
C HIS A 33 1.38 11.16 -1.52
N ARG A 34 0.96 12.16 -0.72
CA ARG A 34 1.39 12.27 0.69
C ARG A 34 0.92 11.07 1.52
N VAL A 35 -0.33 10.63 1.34
CA VAL A 35 -0.86 9.47 2.09
C VAL A 35 -0.17 8.18 1.66
N VAL A 36 0.02 7.94 0.36
CA VAL A 36 0.75 6.77 -0.16
C VAL A 36 2.20 6.75 0.36
N ARG A 37 2.89 7.89 0.32
CA ARG A 37 4.25 8.02 0.86
C ARG A 37 4.29 7.71 2.35
N TRP A 38 3.33 8.21 3.12
CA TRP A 38 3.22 7.92 4.54
C TRP A 38 3.03 6.42 4.80
N GLN A 39 2.12 5.76 4.09
CA GLN A 39 1.87 4.32 4.24
C GLN A 39 3.12 3.49 3.88
N ARG A 40 3.78 3.79 2.77
CA ARG A 40 5.00 3.11 2.35
C ARG A 40 6.14 3.30 3.34
N ASN A 41 6.35 4.52 3.83
CA ASN A 41 7.39 4.82 4.80
C ASN A 41 7.14 4.12 6.14
N LYS A 42 5.88 4.02 6.57
CA LYS A 42 5.51 3.28 7.78
C LYS A 42 5.82 1.78 7.67
N ALA A 43 5.70 1.20 6.49
CA ALA A 43 5.98 -0.22 6.25
C ALA A 43 7.49 -0.52 6.12
N MET A 44 8.34 0.50 5.90
CA MET A 44 9.78 0.31 5.74
C MET A 44 10.45 -0.03 7.07
N ALA A 45 11.12 -1.18 7.14
CA ALA A 45 11.88 -1.60 8.33
C ALA A 45 13.13 -0.76 8.59
N GLY A 46 13.74 -0.16 7.55
CA GLY A 46 14.90 0.72 7.66
C GLY A 46 16.20 0.05 8.11
N THR A 47 16.36 -1.23 7.83
CA THR A 47 17.50 -2.07 8.27
C THR A 47 18.76 -1.94 7.43
N HIS A 48 18.76 -1.06 6.43
CA HIS A 48 19.93 -0.83 5.57
C HIS A 48 21.11 -0.25 6.36
N LYS A 49 22.28 -0.85 6.20
CA LYS A 49 23.49 -0.45 6.90
C LYS A 49 24.73 -0.71 6.05
N VAL A 50 25.69 0.21 6.10
CA VAL A 50 27.03 0.00 5.60
C VAL A 50 28.04 -0.03 6.77
N LYS A 51 29.16 -0.68 6.60
CA LYS A 51 30.25 -0.65 7.60
C LYS A 51 30.98 0.67 7.51
N THR A 52 30.98 1.42 8.61
CA THR A 52 31.80 2.63 8.79
C THR A 52 33.25 2.25 9.09
N ARG A 53 34.17 3.23 9.03
CA ARG A 53 35.59 2.94 9.31
C ARG A 53 35.86 2.41 10.72
N SER A 54 35.00 2.75 11.69
CA SER A 54 35.12 2.23 13.05
C SER A 54 34.64 0.78 13.20
N GLU A 55 33.82 0.30 12.26
CA GLU A 55 33.28 -1.06 12.28
C GLU A 55 34.07 -2.04 11.40
N THR A 56 34.97 -1.53 10.55
CA THR A 56 35.87 -2.37 9.77
C THR A 56 37.02 -2.85 10.62
N SER A 57 37.30 -4.16 10.58
CA SER A 57 38.42 -4.76 11.31
C SER A 57 39.70 -4.60 10.50
N TYR A 58 40.53 -3.68 10.91
CA TYR A 58 41.83 -3.40 10.33
C TYR A 58 42.81 -2.95 11.41
N SER A 59 44.13 -3.01 11.10
CA SER A 59 45.16 -2.42 11.94
C SER A 59 45.00 -0.91 12.02
N THR A 60 44.94 -0.36 13.22
CA THR A 60 44.91 1.08 13.48
C THR A 60 46.30 1.72 13.38
N LYS A 61 47.36 0.90 13.17
CA LYS A 61 48.73 1.39 13.00
C LYS A 61 48.84 2.27 11.77
N LYS A 62 49.58 3.38 11.90
CA LYS A 62 49.95 4.24 10.78
C LYS A 62 50.70 3.40 9.72
N ILE A 63 50.32 3.51 8.45
CA ILE A 63 50.83 2.67 7.35
C ILE A 63 52.37 2.81 7.21
N TYR A 64 52.86 4.05 7.26
CA TYR A 64 54.28 4.38 7.20
C TYR A 64 54.60 5.72 7.91
N ARG A 65 55.88 6.04 8.08
CA ARG A 65 56.35 7.26 8.74
C ARG A 65 55.84 8.52 8.00
N GLN A 66 55.76 9.67 8.72
CA GLN A 66 55.16 10.92 8.25
C GLN A 66 55.93 11.57 7.09
N LYS A 67 57.24 11.41 7.01
CA LYS A 67 58.14 11.99 6.01
C LYS A 67 59.14 10.97 5.49
N GLY A 68 59.77 11.21 4.34
CA GLY A 68 60.86 10.40 3.80
C GLY A 68 60.41 9.14 3.07
N THR A 69 59.15 9.06 2.59
CA THR A 69 58.67 7.89 1.84
C THR A 69 58.30 8.24 0.37
N GLY A 70 58.32 9.53 0.00
CA GLY A 70 57.92 10.00 -1.34
C GLY A 70 56.42 9.82 -1.68
N GLY A 71 55.66 9.14 -0.82
CA GLY A 71 54.24 8.91 -1.00
C GLY A 71 53.33 9.89 -0.26
N ALA A 72 52.03 9.86 -0.56
CA ALA A 72 51.04 10.65 0.17
C ALA A 72 50.94 10.24 1.64
N ARG A 73 50.66 11.21 2.52
CA ARG A 73 50.55 10.94 3.96
C ARG A 73 49.26 10.19 4.28
N HIS A 74 49.36 9.04 4.92
CA HIS A 74 48.20 8.24 5.34
C HIS A 74 48.28 7.87 6.83
N GLY A 75 47.11 7.74 7.44
CA GLY A 75 46.98 7.14 8.76
C GLY A 75 46.89 5.61 8.69
N ASP A 76 45.76 5.12 9.08
CA ASP A 76 45.41 3.71 9.07
C ASP A 76 44.75 3.25 7.74
N ARG A 77 44.68 1.94 7.56
CA ARG A 77 44.23 1.32 6.30
C ARG A 77 42.69 1.22 6.19
N ASN A 78 41.93 1.53 7.26
CA ASN A 78 40.48 1.53 7.26
C ASN A 78 39.89 2.82 6.69
N ALA A 79 40.68 3.79 6.29
CA ALA A 79 40.25 5.03 5.72
C ALA A 79 39.44 4.79 4.41
N PRO A 80 38.39 5.57 4.13
CA PRO A 80 37.51 5.38 2.97
C PRO A 80 38.20 5.47 1.61
N ILE A 81 39.39 6.07 1.57
CA ILE A 81 40.18 6.21 0.34
C ILE A 81 40.77 4.87 -0.14
N PHE A 82 40.92 3.91 0.75
CA PHE A 82 41.51 2.61 0.42
C PHE A 82 40.45 1.59 -0.01
N ARG A 83 40.84 0.64 -0.88
CA ARG A 83 40.01 -0.53 -1.19
C ARG A 83 39.71 -1.30 0.09
N LYS A 84 38.42 -1.69 0.27
CA LYS A 84 37.91 -2.33 1.49
C LYS A 84 38.00 -1.45 2.75
N GLY A 85 38.28 -0.15 2.64
CA GLY A 85 38.11 0.82 3.72
C GLY A 85 36.63 1.01 4.09
N GLY A 86 36.36 1.69 5.19
CA GLY A 86 35.02 1.98 5.64
C GLY A 86 34.30 2.97 4.71
N ILE A 87 32.97 2.89 4.64
CA ILE A 87 32.14 3.82 3.88
C ILE A 87 31.74 5.00 4.77
N TYR A 88 31.84 6.23 4.27
CA TYR A 88 31.37 7.42 4.96
C TYR A 88 30.07 7.94 4.32
N LYS A 89 29.19 8.55 5.13
CA LYS A 89 27.88 9.07 4.69
C LYS A 89 26.99 8.04 3.96
N GLY A 90 27.23 6.75 4.19
CA GLY A 90 26.38 5.68 3.67
C GLY A 90 25.09 5.50 4.48
N PRO A 91 24.18 4.63 4.03
CA PRO A 91 22.93 4.36 4.73
C PRO A 91 23.20 3.78 6.13
N THR A 92 22.47 4.30 7.11
CA THR A 92 22.45 3.82 8.49
C THR A 92 21.05 3.35 8.87
N PRO A 93 20.89 2.38 9.77
CA PRO A 93 19.60 1.96 10.26
C PRO A 93 18.83 3.14 10.85
N ARG A 94 17.63 3.37 10.33
CA ARG A 94 16.75 4.44 10.82
C ARG A 94 15.28 4.11 10.57
N SER A 95 14.41 4.63 11.40
CA SER A 95 12.97 4.63 11.11
C SER A 95 12.67 5.62 9.99
N HIS A 96 11.84 5.19 9.04
CA HIS A 96 11.26 6.06 8.00
C HIS A 96 9.87 6.56 8.36
N ALA A 97 9.30 6.05 9.47
CA ALA A 97 7.96 6.42 9.92
C ALA A 97 7.88 7.92 10.25
N HIS A 98 6.80 8.53 9.84
CA HIS A 98 6.41 9.88 10.22
C HIS A 98 4.91 9.93 10.43
N ASP A 99 4.41 10.90 11.14
CA ASP A 99 2.99 11.03 11.43
C ASP A 99 2.25 11.86 10.39
N LEU A 100 1.00 11.46 10.17
CA LEU A 100 0.03 12.18 9.36
C LEU A 100 -1.26 12.32 10.16
N THR A 101 -1.83 13.53 10.22
CA THR A 101 -3.02 13.79 11.02
C THR A 101 -4.21 12.92 10.60
N LYS A 102 -5.07 12.55 11.54
CA LYS A 102 -6.27 11.74 11.28
C LYS A 102 -7.17 12.38 10.22
N LYS A 103 -7.37 13.71 10.29
CA LYS A 103 -8.17 14.47 9.31
C LYS A 103 -7.60 14.33 7.89
N PHE A 104 -6.28 14.46 7.74
CA PHE A 104 -5.63 14.33 6.43
C PHE A 104 -5.74 12.91 5.86
N ARG A 105 -5.63 11.89 6.71
CA ARG A 105 -5.81 10.48 6.31
C ARG A 105 -7.25 10.20 5.84
N LYS A 106 -8.27 10.72 6.57
CA LYS A 106 -9.69 10.65 6.15
C LYS A 106 -9.89 11.34 4.79
N LEU A 107 -9.36 12.55 4.63
CA LEU A 107 -9.44 13.29 3.37
C LEU A 107 -8.78 12.54 2.22
N GLY A 108 -7.61 11.96 2.43
CA GLY A 108 -6.94 11.14 1.41
C GLY A 108 -7.75 9.92 0.99
N LEU A 109 -8.45 9.25 1.93
CA LEU A 109 -9.32 8.12 1.60
C LEU A 109 -10.53 8.57 0.77
N LYS A 110 -11.18 9.69 1.12
CA LYS A 110 -12.27 10.28 0.33
C LYS A 110 -11.81 10.56 -1.11
N HIS A 111 -10.66 11.19 -1.31
CA HIS A 111 -10.12 11.45 -2.65
C HIS A 111 -9.77 10.17 -3.42
N ALA A 112 -9.32 9.09 -2.75
CA ALA A 112 -9.05 7.82 -3.42
C ALA A 112 -10.34 7.14 -3.92
N LEU A 113 -11.40 7.15 -3.10
CA LEU A 113 -12.73 6.65 -3.47
C LEU A 113 -13.32 7.45 -4.63
N SER A 114 -13.27 8.78 -4.54
CA SER A 114 -13.76 9.68 -5.61
C SER A 114 -12.98 9.49 -6.92
N ALA A 115 -11.66 9.27 -6.86
CA ALA A 115 -10.86 8.99 -8.05
C ALA A 115 -11.31 7.71 -8.77
N LYS A 116 -11.64 6.65 -8.01
CA LYS A 116 -12.18 5.42 -8.58
C LYS A 116 -13.58 5.58 -9.15
N ALA A 117 -14.43 6.35 -8.48
CA ALA A 117 -15.78 6.64 -8.93
C ALA A 117 -15.76 7.45 -10.24
N GLN A 118 -14.97 8.52 -10.34
CA GLN A 118 -14.86 9.34 -11.54
C GLN A 118 -14.20 8.61 -12.73
N ALA A 119 -13.26 7.70 -12.46
CA ALA A 119 -12.66 6.87 -13.49
C ALA A 119 -13.60 5.75 -14.00
N GLY A 120 -14.80 5.57 -13.43
CA GLY A 120 -15.73 4.49 -13.77
C GLY A 120 -15.24 3.10 -13.29
N ASN A 121 -14.25 3.07 -12.41
CA ASN A 121 -13.64 1.85 -11.89
C ASN A 121 -14.15 1.46 -10.49
N LEU A 122 -15.30 2.00 -10.10
CA LEU A 122 -16.01 1.66 -8.86
C LEU A 122 -17.23 0.81 -9.20
N VAL A 123 -17.32 -0.35 -8.57
CA VAL A 123 -18.43 -1.30 -8.72
C VAL A 123 -19.04 -1.55 -7.34
N VAL A 124 -20.36 -1.57 -7.26
CA VAL A 124 -21.06 -1.93 -6.02
C VAL A 124 -21.58 -3.36 -6.14
N LEU A 125 -21.15 -4.21 -5.20
CA LEU A 125 -21.61 -5.59 -5.10
C LEU A 125 -22.71 -5.70 -4.05
N GLU A 126 -23.69 -6.57 -4.27
CA GLU A 126 -24.74 -6.81 -3.28
C GLU A 126 -24.13 -7.41 -2.01
N ASP A 127 -23.42 -8.53 -2.16
CA ASP A 127 -22.75 -9.24 -1.07
C ASP A 127 -21.55 -10.02 -1.62
N ALA A 128 -20.50 -10.14 -0.79
CA ALA A 128 -19.29 -10.91 -1.08
C ALA A 128 -19.32 -12.27 -0.35
N ALA A 129 -20.42 -13.02 -0.51
CA ALA A 129 -20.60 -14.32 0.13
C ALA A 129 -20.41 -15.47 -0.86
N LEU A 130 -19.75 -16.55 -0.40
CA LEU A 130 -19.64 -17.83 -1.10
C LEU A 130 -20.10 -18.94 -0.17
N ALA A 131 -20.87 -19.88 -0.71
CA ALA A 131 -21.31 -21.08 0.03
C ALA A 131 -20.09 -21.98 0.37
N ASP A 132 -19.22 -22.17 -0.62
CA ASP A 132 -18.00 -22.99 -0.50
C ASP A 132 -16.77 -22.08 -0.63
N GLY A 133 -15.74 -22.29 0.19
CA GLY A 133 -14.43 -21.58 0.08
C GLY A 133 -13.56 -22.03 -1.12
N LYS A 134 -14.18 -22.44 -2.24
CA LYS A 134 -13.47 -22.95 -3.41
C LYS A 134 -13.02 -21.84 -4.34
N THR A 135 -11.71 -21.78 -4.57
CA THR A 135 -11.07 -20.81 -5.49
C THR A 135 -11.60 -20.91 -6.92
N LYS A 136 -11.92 -22.13 -7.39
CA LYS A 136 -12.43 -22.38 -8.75
C LYS A 136 -13.73 -21.61 -9.03
N SER A 137 -14.67 -21.65 -8.09
CA SER A 137 -15.97 -20.96 -8.22
C SER A 137 -15.77 -19.45 -8.30
N LEU A 138 -14.95 -18.90 -7.41
CA LEU A 138 -14.66 -17.46 -7.42
C LEU A 138 -13.88 -17.04 -8.68
N ALA A 139 -12.91 -17.83 -9.13
CA ALA A 139 -12.15 -17.53 -10.34
C ALA A 139 -13.03 -17.49 -11.59
N GLN A 140 -14.05 -18.34 -11.68
CA GLN A 140 -15.04 -18.32 -12.77
C GLN A 140 -15.88 -17.04 -12.73
N ALA A 141 -16.35 -16.61 -11.54
CA ALA A 141 -17.11 -15.37 -11.36
C ALA A 141 -16.26 -14.15 -11.73
N VAL A 142 -15.02 -14.06 -11.22
CA VAL A 142 -14.06 -12.98 -11.52
C VAL A 142 -13.78 -12.88 -13.03
N LYS A 143 -13.60 -14.03 -13.71
CA LYS A 143 -13.39 -14.08 -15.16
C LYS A 143 -14.64 -13.62 -15.93
N LYS A 144 -15.84 -14.03 -15.51
CA LYS A 144 -17.11 -13.63 -16.11
C LYS A 144 -17.34 -12.13 -16.01
N LEU A 145 -16.99 -11.53 -14.86
CA LEU A 145 -17.07 -10.08 -14.60
C LEU A 145 -15.94 -9.27 -15.26
N GLY A 146 -14.95 -9.94 -15.89
CA GLY A 146 -13.81 -9.26 -16.53
C GLY A 146 -12.82 -8.61 -15.57
N TRP A 147 -12.85 -8.98 -14.30
CA TRP A 147 -11.99 -8.40 -13.28
C TRP A 147 -10.57 -8.96 -13.38
N LYS A 148 -9.57 -8.06 -13.49
CA LYS A 148 -8.15 -8.43 -13.59
C LYS A 148 -7.40 -8.16 -12.29
N ARG A 149 -7.44 -6.92 -11.81
CA ARG A 149 -6.74 -6.46 -10.60
C ARG A 149 -7.73 -5.71 -9.73
N VAL A 150 -8.30 -6.42 -8.76
CA VAL A 150 -9.46 -5.96 -8.01
C VAL A 150 -9.17 -5.90 -6.52
N LEU A 151 -9.66 -4.86 -5.88
CA LEU A 151 -9.80 -4.79 -4.43
C LEU A 151 -11.28 -4.88 -4.07
N VAL A 152 -11.63 -5.85 -3.27
CA VAL A 152 -12.97 -5.99 -2.68
C VAL A 152 -12.95 -5.43 -1.27
N ILE A 153 -13.83 -4.48 -0.97
CA ILE A 153 -14.04 -3.98 0.38
C ILE A 153 -15.41 -4.45 0.86
N ASP A 154 -15.40 -5.23 1.92
CA ASP A 154 -16.58 -5.74 2.56
C ASP A 154 -17.00 -4.91 3.78
N GLY A 155 -18.06 -5.31 4.46
CA GLY A 155 -18.58 -4.69 5.67
C GLY A 155 -17.59 -4.69 6.84
N ALA A 156 -18.10 -4.82 8.05
CA ALA A 156 -17.27 -4.88 9.26
C ALA A 156 -16.42 -6.17 9.31
N GLU A 157 -17.00 -7.29 8.89
CA GLU A 157 -16.37 -8.59 8.82
C GLU A 157 -16.42 -9.12 7.39
N VAL A 158 -15.37 -9.81 6.97
CA VAL A 158 -15.28 -10.45 5.65
C VAL A 158 -15.80 -11.87 5.76
N ASN A 159 -16.58 -12.32 4.77
CA ASN A 159 -16.99 -13.70 4.70
C ASN A 159 -15.77 -14.64 4.61
N ALA A 160 -15.65 -15.58 5.56
CA ALA A 160 -14.49 -16.47 5.67
C ALA A 160 -14.27 -17.33 4.42
N ASN A 161 -15.33 -17.87 3.82
CA ASN A 161 -15.26 -18.66 2.61
C ASN A 161 -14.79 -17.81 1.41
N PHE A 162 -15.27 -16.59 1.30
CA PHE A 162 -14.87 -15.66 0.25
C PHE A 162 -13.39 -15.24 0.42
N ALA A 163 -12.95 -14.92 1.63
CA ALA A 163 -11.56 -14.60 1.92
C ALA A 163 -10.61 -15.76 1.60
N GLN A 164 -10.99 -16.99 1.99
CA GLN A 164 -10.20 -18.18 1.71
C GLN A 164 -10.11 -18.45 0.20
N ALA A 165 -11.21 -18.32 -0.53
CA ALA A 165 -11.24 -18.51 -1.98
C ALA A 165 -10.39 -17.44 -2.71
N ALA A 166 -10.42 -16.17 -2.23
CA ALA A 166 -9.73 -15.05 -2.83
C ALA A 166 -8.21 -15.07 -2.60
N ALA A 167 -7.75 -15.59 -1.46
CA ALA A 167 -6.35 -15.54 -1.05
C ALA A 167 -5.35 -16.13 -2.07
N ASN A 168 -5.76 -17.12 -2.86
CA ASN A 168 -4.91 -17.76 -3.86
C ASN A 168 -5.11 -17.22 -5.30
N ILE A 169 -5.95 -16.21 -5.48
CA ILE A 169 -6.18 -15.60 -6.81
C ILE A 169 -5.27 -14.38 -6.93
N ASP A 170 -4.30 -14.43 -7.85
CA ASP A 170 -3.44 -13.28 -8.11
C ASP A 170 -4.28 -12.10 -8.64
N GLY A 171 -4.01 -10.94 -8.08
CA GLY A 171 -4.69 -9.72 -8.46
C GLY A 171 -6.00 -9.42 -7.70
N LEU A 172 -6.50 -10.32 -6.87
CA LEU A 172 -7.69 -10.14 -6.05
C LEU A 172 -7.31 -9.98 -4.57
N ASP A 173 -7.57 -8.81 -4.00
CA ASP A 173 -7.42 -8.54 -2.57
C ASP A 173 -8.79 -8.31 -1.94
N VAL A 174 -8.97 -8.76 -0.70
CA VAL A 174 -10.21 -8.58 0.07
C VAL A 174 -9.88 -7.94 1.41
N LEU A 175 -10.57 -6.87 1.74
CA LEU A 175 -10.38 -6.15 2.99
C LEU A 175 -11.72 -5.84 3.66
N PRO A 176 -11.79 -5.87 5.00
CA PRO A 176 -12.92 -5.29 5.72
C PRO A 176 -12.90 -3.77 5.59
N SER A 177 -14.02 -3.11 5.83
CA SER A 177 -14.15 -1.64 5.74
C SER A 177 -13.12 -0.89 6.61
N ILE A 178 -12.75 -1.44 7.77
CA ILE A 178 -11.72 -0.88 8.65
C ILE A 178 -10.32 -0.95 8.02
N GLY A 179 -10.07 -1.96 7.18
CA GLY A 179 -8.79 -2.16 6.46
C GLY A 179 -8.64 -1.29 5.21
N ALA A 180 -9.71 -0.64 4.75
CA ALA A 180 -9.68 0.21 3.56
C ALA A 180 -8.62 1.31 3.69
N ASN A 181 -7.72 1.38 2.71
CA ASN A 181 -6.60 2.31 2.70
C ASN A 181 -6.28 2.81 1.28
N VAL A 182 -5.64 3.98 1.19
CA VAL A 182 -5.37 4.66 -0.08
C VAL A 182 -4.43 3.88 -0.98
N TYR A 183 -3.41 3.24 -0.41
CA TYR A 183 -2.40 2.53 -1.19
C TYR A 183 -3.00 1.34 -1.95
N ASP A 184 -3.78 0.50 -1.28
CA ASP A 184 -4.39 -0.68 -1.90
C ASP A 184 -5.47 -0.29 -2.90
N ILE A 185 -6.28 0.74 -2.60
CA ILE A 185 -7.29 1.27 -3.54
C ILE A 185 -6.63 1.74 -4.85
N LEU A 186 -5.54 2.48 -4.77
CA LEU A 186 -4.85 2.99 -5.97
C LEU A 186 -4.03 1.91 -6.70
N ARG A 187 -3.54 0.90 -5.97
CA ARG A 187 -2.76 -0.20 -6.53
C ARG A 187 -3.57 -1.11 -7.45
N ARG A 188 -4.86 -1.31 -7.15
CA ARG A 188 -5.77 -2.15 -7.94
C ARG A 188 -6.50 -1.32 -8.99
N ASP A 189 -6.84 -1.92 -10.13
CA ASP A 189 -7.51 -1.22 -11.23
C ASP A 189 -8.99 -0.97 -10.88
N THR A 190 -9.71 -2.01 -10.48
CA THR A 190 -11.11 -1.94 -10.10
C THR A 190 -11.28 -1.99 -8.58
N LEU A 191 -12.13 -1.14 -8.05
CA LEU A 191 -12.57 -1.15 -6.67
C LEU A 191 -14.00 -1.68 -6.59
N VAL A 192 -14.19 -2.75 -5.85
CA VAL A 192 -15.50 -3.35 -5.59
C VAL A 192 -15.85 -3.12 -4.13
N ILE A 193 -17.02 -2.61 -3.83
CA ILE A 193 -17.48 -2.36 -2.46
C ILE A 193 -18.83 -3.05 -2.29
N THR A 194 -19.03 -3.82 -1.23
CA THR A 194 -20.34 -4.38 -0.90
C THR A 194 -21.27 -3.30 -0.38
N LYS A 195 -22.62 -3.50 -0.43
CA LYS A 195 -23.58 -2.58 0.17
C LYS A 195 -23.26 -2.28 1.62
N ALA A 196 -22.99 -3.34 2.41
CA ALA A 196 -22.56 -3.19 3.81
C ALA A 196 -21.25 -2.42 3.96
N GLY A 197 -20.32 -2.61 3.00
CA GLY A 197 -19.05 -1.88 2.93
C GLY A 197 -19.25 -0.39 2.67
N VAL A 198 -20.18 0.00 1.82
CA VAL A 198 -20.52 1.41 1.55
C VAL A 198 -21.01 2.08 2.84
N GLU A 199 -22.01 1.49 3.51
CA GLU A 199 -22.57 2.03 4.75
C GLU A 199 -21.50 2.18 5.84
N ALA A 200 -20.65 1.17 6.01
CA ALA A 200 -19.56 1.19 6.98
C ALA A 200 -18.51 2.26 6.66
N LEU A 201 -18.16 2.45 5.37
CA LEU A 201 -17.22 3.49 4.95
C LEU A 201 -17.82 4.89 5.14
N GLU A 202 -19.10 5.09 4.84
CA GLU A 202 -19.76 6.36 5.07
C GLU A 202 -19.80 6.71 6.56
N ALA A 203 -20.17 5.77 7.42
CA ALA A 203 -20.14 5.97 8.87
C ALA A 203 -18.73 6.31 9.41
N ARG A 204 -17.69 5.68 8.85
CA ARG A 204 -16.29 5.93 9.23
C ARG A 204 -15.76 7.30 8.77
N LEU A 205 -16.24 7.80 7.62
CA LEU A 205 -15.71 8.99 6.96
C LEU A 205 -16.51 10.27 7.25
N LYS A 206 -17.70 10.14 7.76
CA LYS A 206 -18.45 11.26 8.37
C LYS A 206 -17.78 11.72 9.67
#